data_623271ab2fbf7cce3de4ca35e59e580a
#
_entry.id   623271ab2fbf7cce3de4ca35e59e580a
#
_cell.length_a   1.000
_cell.length_b   1.000
_cell.length_c   1.000
_cell.angle_alpha   90.00
_cell.angle_beta   90.00
_cell.angle_gamma   90.00
#
_symmetry.space_group_name_H-M   'P 1'
#
loop_
_entity.id
_entity.type
_entity.pdbx_description
1 polymer ?
#
loop_
_entity_poly.entity_id
_entity_poly.type
_entity_poly.pdbx_seq_one_letter_code
_entity_poly.pdbx_strand_id
1 'polypeptide(L)' 'MWEVRVTQKYTSDHGIDLEETAAFRVPELTEAGEIINTFKKYGIGKMSYSITQKQEDEEHE' A
#
# COMPACT_ATOMS: atom_id res chain seq x y z
N MET A 1 -5.40 -1.45 14.67
CA MET A 1 -5.44 -0.84 13.33
C MET A 1 -4.16 -1.16 12.56
N TRP A 2 -4.28 -1.42 11.30
CA TRP A 2 -3.15 -1.78 10.47
C TRP A 2 -3.02 -0.77 9.34
N GLU A 3 -1.79 -0.44 8.99
CA GLU A 3 -1.54 0.45 7.87
C GLU A 3 -0.83 -0.32 6.79
N VAL A 4 -1.37 -0.27 5.58
CA VAL A 4 -0.79 -0.93 4.41
C VAL A 4 -0.26 0.14 3.50
N ARG A 5 1.00 0.03 3.11
CA ARG A 5 1.58 0.95 2.13
C ARG A 5 1.97 0.17 0.90
N VAL A 6 1.57 0.66 -0.24
CA VAL A 6 1.87 0.03 -1.51
C VAL A 6 2.59 1.05 -2.37
N THR A 7 3.77 0.70 -2.85
CA THR A 7 4.54 1.57 -3.73
C THR A 7 4.65 0.90 -5.07
N GLN A 8 4.31 1.62 -6.13
CA GLN A 8 4.41 1.12 -7.49
C GLN A 8 5.46 1.92 -8.23
N LYS A 9 6.35 1.24 -8.95
CA LYS A 9 7.36 1.89 -9.77
C LYS A 9 7.20 1.40 -11.19
N TYR A 10 7.10 2.32 -12.12
CA TYR A 10 6.91 1.94 -13.51
C TYR A 10 7.52 3.02 -14.42
N THR A 11 7.72 2.66 -15.68
CA THR A 11 8.28 3.55 -16.66
C THR A 11 7.20 3.92 -17.67
N SER A 12 7.04 5.22 -17.89
CA SER A 12 6.02 5.69 -18.83
C SER A 12 6.43 5.39 -20.26
N ASP A 13 5.52 5.65 -21.19
CA ASP A 13 5.81 5.43 -22.58
C ASP A 13 6.92 6.34 -23.08
N HIS A 14 7.17 7.43 -22.39
CA HIS A 14 8.22 8.35 -22.79
C HIS A 14 9.54 8.06 -22.09
N GLY A 15 9.63 6.94 -21.39
CA GLY A 15 10.87 6.56 -20.72
C GLY A 15 11.10 7.25 -19.40
N ILE A 16 10.06 7.82 -18.80
CA ILE A 16 10.18 8.49 -17.52
C ILE A 16 9.83 7.52 -16.42
N ASP A 17 10.70 7.41 -15.41
CA ASP A 17 10.45 6.54 -14.29
C ASP A 17 9.50 7.23 -13.32
N LEU A 18 8.45 6.55 -12.93
CA LEU A 18 7.43 7.09 -12.06
C LEU A 18 7.28 6.20 -10.83
N GLU A 19 6.89 6.82 -9.72
CA GLU A 19 6.70 6.09 -8.49
C GLU A 19 5.50 6.67 -7.77
N GLU A 20 4.61 5.80 -7.31
CA GLU A 20 3.43 6.22 -6.59
C GLU A 20 3.30 5.39 -5.34
N THR A 21 2.92 6.01 -4.24
CA THR A 21 2.71 5.32 -2.98
C THR A 21 1.32 5.65 -2.46
N ALA A 22 0.60 4.62 -2.03
CA ALA A 22 -0.69 4.77 -1.41
C ALA A 22 -0.66 4.12 -0.04
N ALA A 23 -1.35 4.72 0.91
CA ALA A 23 -1.42 4.20 2.27
C ALA A 23 -2.88 4.04 2.65
N PHE A 24 -3.21 2.91 3.30
CA PHE A 24 -4.56 2.60 3.70
C PHE A 24 -4.53 2.14 5.14
N ARG A 25 -5.53 2.49 5.92
CA ARG A 25 -5.65 2.01 7.29
C ARG A 25 -6.90 1.16 7.39
N VAL A 26 -6.73 -0.03 7.94
CA VAL A 26 -7.82 -1.00 8.07
C VAL A 26 -7.81 -1.58 9.48
N PRO A 27 -8.96 -1.96 10.00
CA PRO A 27 -9.02 -2.51 11.35
C PRO A 27 -8.50 -3.93 11.46
N GLU A 28 -8.53 -4.71 10.40
CA GLU A 28 -8.21 -6.12 10.46
C GLU A 28 -7.04 -6.46 9.56
N LEU A 29 -6.19 -7.36 10.01
CA LEU A 29 -5.07 -7.79 9.20
C LEU A 29 -5.53 -8.49 7.93
N THR A 30 -6.65 -9.19 7.97
CA THR A 30 -7.17 -9.83 6.77
C THR A 30 -7.49 -8.81 5.70
N GLU A 31 -8.02 -7.66 6.09
CA GLU A 31 -8.32 -6.62 5.11
C GLU A 31 -7.06 -6.05 4.52
N ALA A 32 -5.99 -5.97 5.30
CA ALA A 32 -4.72 -5.52 4.77
C ALA A 32 -4.22 -6.47 3.69
N GLY A 33 -4.37 -7.76 3.91
CA GLY A 33 -3.97 -8.74 2.91
C GLY A 33 -4.81 -8.64 1.65
N GLU A 34 -6.10 -8.31 1.80
CA GLU A 34 -6.97 -8.18 0.63
C GLU A 34 -6.56 -6.99 -0.22
N ILE A 35 -6.14 -5.90 0.41
CA ILE A 35 -5.67 -4.74 -0.34
C ILE A 35 -4.44 -5.12 -1.14
N ILE A 36 -3.48 -5.81 -0.53
CA ILE A 36 -2.27 -6.22 -1.23
C ILE A 36 -2.63 -7.13 -2.40
N ASN A 37 -3.54 -8.07 -2.20
CA ASN A 37 -3.92 -8.97 -3.28
C ASN A 37 -4.56 -8.22 -4.45
N THR A 38 -5.34 -7.19 -4.15
CA THR A 38 -5.95 -6.38 -5.20
C THR A 38 -4.87 -5.68 -6.02
N PHE A 39 -3.87 -5.11 -5.35
CA PHE A 39 -2.81 -4.46 -6.08
C PHE A 39 -1.97 -5.45 -6.87
N LYS A 40 -1.76 -6.66 -6.35
CA LYS A 40 -1.04 -7.66 -7.13
C LYS A 40 -1.79 -8.01 -8.39
N LYS A 41 -3.14 -7.94 -8.35
CA LYS A 41 -3.90 -8.35 -9.49
C LYS A 41 -4.03 -7.25 -10.52
N TYR A 42 -4.16 -6.00 -10.08
CA TYR A 42 -4.44 -4.91 -10.99
C TYR A 42 -3.34 -3.87 -11.10
N GLY A 43 -2.30 -3.97 -10.30
CA GLY A 43 -1.23 -2.98 -10.33
C GLY A 43 -0.33 -3.15 -11.52
N ILE A 44 0.49 -2.14 -11.76
CA ILE A 44 1.42 -2.16 -12.88
C ILE A 44 2.82 -1.95 -12.37
N GLY A 45 3.80 -2.48 -13.10
CA GLY A 45 5.20 -2.27 -12.78
C GLY A 45 5.64 -3.08 -11.57
N LYS A 46 6.67 -2.61 -10.91
CA LYS A 46 7.20 -3.28 -9.74
C LYS A 46 6.52 -2.73 -8.52
N MET A 47 6.19 -3.60 -7.58
CA MET A 47 5.47 -3.20 -6.41
C MET A 47 6.19 -3.62 -5.16
N SER A 48 6.09 -2.78 -4.14
CA SER A 48 6.58 -3.08 -2.80
C SER A 48 5.45 -2.88 -1.82
N TYR A 49 5.39 -3.71 -0.79
CA TYR A 49 4.32 -3.63 0.18
C TYR A 49 4.90 -3.59 1.57
N SER A 50 4.22 -2.91 2.47
CA SER A 50 4.54 -3.00 3.89
C SER A 50 3.25 -2.94 4.70
N ILE A 51 3.21 -3.68 5.80
CA ILE A 51 2.09 -3.69 6.71
C ILE A 51 2.65 -3.39 8.08
N THR A 52 2.09 -2.37 8.73
CA THR A 52 2.56 -1.93 10.03
C THR A 52 1.38 -1.86 10.98
N GLN A 53 1.54 -2.37 12.18
CA GLN A 53 0.49 -2.26 13.17
C GLN A 53 0.58 -0.89 13.81
N LYS A 54 -0.56 -0.20 13.91
CA LYS A 54 -0.62 1.11 14.53
C LYS A 54 -1.48 1.01 15.78
N GLN A 55 -1.14 1.82 16.77
CA GLN A 55 -1.89 1.83 17.99
C GLN A 55 -2.96 2.87 17.90
N GLU A 56 -4.17 2.49 18.34
CA GLU A 56 -5.25 3.42 18.18
C GLU A 56 -5.25 4.47 19.21
N ASP A 57 -4.72 4.20 20.40
CA ASP A 57 -4.77 5.21 21.43
C ASP A 57 -3.87 6.34 21.14
N GLU A 58 -3.03 6.29 20.14
CA GLU A 58 -2.30 7.46 19.83
C GLU A 58 -3.14 8.58 19.39
N GLU A 59 -4.39 8.34 19.10
CA GLU A 59 -5.16 9.40 18.61
C GLU A 59 -5.84 10.13 19.64
N HIS A 60 -5.67 9.83 20.88
CA HIS A 60 -6.32 10.50 21.83
C HIS A 60 -5.84 11.71 22.10
N GLU A 61 -5.08 12.08 22.02
CA GLU A 61 -4.60 13.22 22.47
C GLU A 61 -4.95 14.28 22.01
#